data_f8356d3363f29b85033347c922bc6eb5
#
_entry.id   f8356d3363f29b85033347c922bc6eb5
#
_cell.length_a   1.000
_cell.length_b   1.000
_cell.length_c   1.000
_cell.angle_alpha   90.00
_cell.angle_beta   90.00
_cell.angle_gamma   90.00
#
_symmetry.space_group_name_H-M   'P 1'
#
loop_
_entity.id
_entity.type
_entity.pdbx_description
1 polymer ?
#
loop_
_entity_poly.entity_id
_entity_poly.type
_entity_poly.pdbx_seq_one_letter_code
_entity_poly.pdbx_strand_id
1 'polypeptide(L)'
;MFSFKDIIGQEAAKQRLVQEVQEGRIPHAQLFCGPAGVGKLPLALAYARYICCPAHTETDACGVCPSCVKWNKLVHPDVHFVFPIINKAKSPKVSVCNDFLPQWRQQLLTSPYFYLSHWLEDMGAENKQAQIFAQESDEIIRKLSLKPSRSEEHTSELQSPQNRVL
;
A
#
# COMPACT_ATOMS: atom_id res chain seq x y z
N MET A 1 9.13 -7.17 8.01
CA MET A 1 9.56 -6.59 6.75
C MET A 1 8.93 -5.23 6.43
N PHE A 2 7.72 -4.92 6.75
CA PHE A 2 7.09 -3.61 6.53
C PHE A 2 6.86 -2.88 7.85
N SER A 3 7.90 -2.72 8.66
CA SER A 3 7.89 -1.99 9.93
C SER A 3 8.74 -0.74 9.83
N PHE A 4 8.43 0.29 10.61
CA PHE A 4 9.26 1.50 10.66
C PHE A 4 10.71 1.19 11.04
N LYS A 5 10.94 0.20 11.91
CA LYS A 5 12.28 -0.25 12.30
C LYS A 5 13.09 -0.87 11.15
N ASP A 6 12.42 -1.40 10.12
CA ASP A 6 13.08 -2.02 8.97
C ASP A 6 13.53 -0.97 7.94
N ILE A 7 13.12 0.29 8.07
CA ILE A 7 13.41 1.37 7.14
C ILE A 7 14.69 2.08 7.56
N ILE A 8 15.62 2.21 6.64
CA ILE A 8 16.90 2.87 6.87
C ILE A 8 16.71 4.38 6.87
N GLY A 9 17.10 5.04 7.96
CA GLY A 9 17.01 6.50 8.10
C GLY A 9 15.55 7.01 8.18
N GLN A 10 15.33 8.25 7.75
CA GLN A 10 14.02 8.93 7.70
C GLN A 10 13.35 9.11 9.07
N GLU A 11 14.14 9.26 10.15
CA GLU A 11 13.61 9.29 11.52
C GLU A 11 12.58 10.39 11.75
N ALA A 12 12.82 11.59 11.24
CA ALA A 12 11.87 12.70 11.35
C ALA A 12 10.54 12.40 10.65
N ALA A 13 10.58 11.77 9.48
CA ALA A 13 9.36 11.37 8.76
C ALA A 13 8.62 10.25 9.51
N LYS A 14 9.32 9.25 10.02
CA LYS A 14 8.72 8.16 10.82
C LYS A 14 8.01 8.70 12.06
N GLN A 15 8.67 9.58 12.82
CA GLN A 15 8.12 10.19 14.03
C GLN A 15 6.83 10.97 13.71
N ARG A 16 6.86 11.78 12.65
CA ARG A 16 5.67 12.51 12.19
C ARG A 16 4.51 11.59 11.84
N LEU A 17 4.76 10.54 11.07
CA LEU A 17 3.74 9.58 10.65
C LEU A 17 3.13 8.81 11.84
N VAL A 18 3.96 8.44 12.80
CA VAL A 18 3.52 7.81 14.05
C VAL A 18 2.64 8.77 14.85
N GLN A 19 3.07 10.02 15.00
CA GLN A 19 2.30 11.05 15.72
C GLN A 19 0.94 11.31 15.06
N GLU A 20 0.85 11.39 13.73
CA GLU A 20 -0.42 11.56 13.00
C GLU A 20 -1.43 10.45 13.35
N VAL A 21 -0.99 9.20 13.50
CA VAL A 21 -1.85 8.07 13.87
C VAL A 21 -2.25 8.14 15.34
N GLN A 22 -1.31 8.43 16.24
CA GLN A 22 -1.56 8.54 17.68
C GLN A 22 -2.55 9.66 18.02
N GLU A 23 -2.46 10.77 17.30
CA GLU A 23 -3.38 11.92 17.46
C GLU A 23 -4.71 11.73 16.74
N GLY A 24 -4.90 10.63 16.01
CA GLY A 24 -6.09 10.39 15.19
C GLY A 24 -6.24 11.34 13.99
N ARG A 25 -5.16 12.01 13.60
CA ARG A 25 -5.15 13.03 12.54
C ARG A 25 -4.59 12.48 11.22
N ILE A 26 -5.13 11.37 10.77
CA ILE A 26 -4.69 10.73 9.52
C ILE A 26 -5.28 11.50 8.34
N PRO A 27 -4.46 12.07 7.43
CA PRO A 27 -4.97 12.78 6.26
C PRO A 27 -5.72 11.84 5.30
N HIS A 28 -6.73 12.37 4.59
CA HIS A 28 -7.43 11.62 3.54
C HIS A 28 -6.53 11.26 2.36
N ALA A 29 -5.53 12.10 2.07
CA ALA A 29 -4.52 11.86 1.04
C ALA A 29 -3.15 12.28 1.57
N GLN A 30 -2.13 11.49 1.30
CA GLN A 30 -0.75 11.77 1.69
C GLN A 30 0.20 11.51 0.53
N LEU A 31 1.07 12.47 0.26
CA LEU A 31 2.04 12.40 -0.81
C LEU A 31 3.46 12.24 -0.24
N PHE A 32 4.13 11.14 -0.61
CA PHE A 32 5.53 10.90 -0.26
C PHE A 32 6.43 11.39 -1.39
N CYS A 33 7.09 12.52 -1.18
CA CYS A 33 8.00 13.15 -2.13
C CYS A 33 9.45 12.98 -1.71
N GLY A 34 10.35 12.90 -2.68
CA GLY A 34 11.80 12.83 -2.45
C GLY A 34 12.56 12.20 -3.61
N PRO A 35 13.91 12.18 -3.55
CA PRO A 35 14.75 11.57 -4.56
C PRO A 35 14.44 10.08 -4.77
N ALA A 36 14.85 9.55 -5.93
CA ALA A 36 14.78 8.11 -6.17
C ALA A 36 15.65 7.35 -5.16
N GLY A 37 15.21 6.17 -4.73
CA GLY A 37 15.95 5.33 -3.78
C GLY A 37 15.86 5.74 -2.30
N VAL A 38 15.26 6.88 -1.95
CA VAL A 38 15.19 7.38 -0.55
C VAL A 38 14.28 6.56 0.37
N GLY A 39 13.59 5.54 -0.13
CA GLY A 39 12.73 4.69 0.68
C GLY A 39 11.28 5.15 0.81
N LYS A 40 10.74 5.90 -0.16
CA LYS A 40 9.33 6.36 -0.14
C LYS A 40 8.33 5.23 -0.06
N LEU A 41 8.47 4.21 -0.90
CA LEU A 41 7.55 3.08 -0.96
C LEU A 41 7.59 2.23 0.32
N PRO A 42 8.77 1.79 0.83
CA PRO A 42 8.81 1.09 2.12
C PRO A 42 8.23 1.93 3.28
N LEU A 43 8.45 3.25 3.29
CA LEU A 43 7.89 4.12 4.31
C LEU A 43 6.35 4.19 4.24
N ALA A 44 5.79 4.31 3.02
CA ALA A 44 4.35 4.27 2.81
C ALA A 44 3.73 2.93 3.23
N LEU A 45 4.40 1.81 2.93
CA LEU A 45 3.97 0.47 3.33
C LEU A 45 3.97 0.28 4.86
N ALA A 46 5.02 0.76 5.54
CA ALA A 46 5.09 0.71 7.00
C ALA A 46 4.02 1.58 7.65
N TYR A 47 3.79 2.77 7.12
CA TYR A 47 2.74 3.68 7.58
C TYR A 47 1.35 3.07 7.43
N ALA A 48 1.02 2.53 6.26
CA ALA A 48 -0.26 1.89 6.02
C ALA A 48 -0.46 0.66 6.94
N ARG A 49 0.59 -0.14 7.19
CA ARG A 49 0.56 -1.23 8.16
C ARG A 49 0.28 -0.72 9.57
N TYR A 50 0.93 0.37 9.98
CA TYR A 50 0.74 0.98 11.29
C TYR A 50 -0.69 1.44 11.50
N ILE A 51 -1.29 2.10 10.50
CA ILE A 51 -2.70 2.52 10.51
C ILE A 51 -3.64 1.31 10.62
N CYS A 52 -3.38 0.23 9.88
CA CYS A 52 -4.24 -0.95 9.87
C CYS A 52 -4.09 -1.82 11.13
N CYS A 53 -3.07 -1.60 11.96
CA CYS A 53 -2.82 -2.39 13.16
C CYS A 53 -3.68 -1.89 14.34
N PRO A 54 -4.65 -2.68 14.85
CA PRO A 54 -5.47 -2.25 15.99
C PRO A 54 -4.69 -2.24 17.32
N ALA A 55 -3.56 -2.97 17.38
CA ALA A 55 -2.73 -3.11 18.57
C ALA A 55 -1.32 -2.56 18.33
N HIS A 56 -1.22 -1.42 17.62
CA HIS A 56 0.09 -0.78 17.39
C HIS A 56 0.70 -0.30 18.72
N THR A 57 2.02 -0.27 18.75
CA THR A 57 2.79 0.31 19.86
C THR A 57 2.94 1.83 19.64
N GLU A 58 3.66 2.48 20.55
CA GLU A 58 3.98 3.91 20.40
C GLU A 58 4.86 4.22 19.19
N THR A 59 5.54 3.24 18.62
CA THR A 59 6.53 3.45 17.57
C THR A 59 6.32 2.62 16.31
N ASP A 60 5.57 1.49 16.39
CA ASP A 60 5.43 0.57 15.26
C ASP A 60 4.17 -0.31 15.37
N ALA A 61 3.81 -0.99 14.29
CA ALA A 61 2.79 -2.01 14.29
C ALA A 61 3.21 -3.22 15.14
N CYS A 62 2.26 -3.87 15.84
CA CYS A 62 2.58 -4.96 16.76
C CYS A 62 3.19 -6.20 16.09
N GLY A 63 2.96 -6.40 14.80
CA GLY A 63 3.54 -7.51 14.02
C GLY A 63 2.83 -8.85 14.13
N VAL A 64 1.97 -9.06 15.12
CA VAL A 64 1.40 -10.37 15.49
C VAL A 64 -0.11 -10.46 15.38
N CYS A 65 -0.84 -9.36 15.40
CA CYS A 65 -2.29 -9.37 15.28
C CYS A 65 -2.76 -9.89 13.89
N PRO A 66 -4.01 -10.31 13.75
CA PRO A 66 -4.54 -10.83 12.48
C PRO A 66 -4.35 -9.86 11.29
N SER A 67 -4.49 -8.55 11.52
CA SER A 67 -4.21 -7.52 10.54
C SER A 67 -2.74 -7.54 10.08
N CYS A 68 -1.80 -7.55 11.03
CA CYS A 68 -0.37 -7.61 10.72
C CYS A 68 0.02 -8.93 10.01
N VAL A 69 -0.61 -10.05 10.35
CA VAL A 69 -0.38 -11.33 9.67
C VAL A 69 -0.83 -11.25 8.20
N LYS A 70 -1.99 -10.66 7.92
CA LYS A 70 -2.44 -10.39 6.55
C LYS A 70 -1.52 -9.42 5.81
N TRP A 71 -1.03 -8.38 6.50
CA TRP A 71 -0.06 -7.42 5.97
C TRP A 71 1.26 -8.09 5.57
N ASN A 72 1.78 -9.02 6.38
CA ASN A 72 3.02 -9.73 6.07
C ASN A 72 2.94 -10.49 4.73
N LYS A 73 1.74 -10.81 4.27
CA LYS A 73 1.44 -11.45 2.97
C LYS A 73 0.93 -10.46 1.92
N LEU A 74 0.81 -9.17 2.25
CA LEU A 74 0.23 -8.12 1.41
C LEU A 74 -1.20 -8.46 0.91
N VAL A 75 -1.99 -9.12 1.77
CA VAL A 75 -3.38 -9.54 1.48
C VAL A 75 -4.40 -8.92 2.44
N HIS A 76 -4.07 -7.77 3.02
CA HIS A 76 -5.00 -7.06 3.89
C HIS A 76 -6.21 -6.57 3.08
N PRO A 77 -7.47 -6.81 3.52
CA PRO A 77 -8.66 -6.50 2.73
C PRO A 77 -8.87 -5.01 2.49
N ASP A 78 -8.47 -4.16 3.44
CA ASP A 78 -8.64 -2.71 3.35
C ASP A 78 -7.44 -2.00 2.68
N VAL A 79 -6.54 -2.76 2.07
CA VAL A 79 -5.35 -2.21 1.38
C VAL A 79 -5.36 -2.61 -0.08
N HIS A 80 -5.38 -1.61 -0.93
CA HIS A 80 -5.44 -1.75 -2.38
C HIS A 80 -4.21 -1.12 -3.01
N PHE A 81 -3.54 -1.87 -3.87
CA PHE A 81 -2.36 -1.42 -4.58
C PHE A 81 -2.74 -0.91 -5.97
N VAL A 82 -2.22 0.27 -6.32
CA VAL A 82 -2.29 0.84 -7.66
C VAL A 82 -0.87 1.16 -8.10
N PHE A 83 -0.48 0.62 -9.22
CA PHE A 83 0.89 0.73 -9.73
C PHE A 83 0.90 0.74 -11.26
N PRO A 84 1.93 1.30 -11.88
CA PRO A 84 2.03 1.32 -13.34
C PRO A 84 2.08 -0.08 -13.92
N ILE A 85 1.24 -0.36 -14.91
CA ILE A 85 1.15 -1.64 -15.63
C ILE A 85 1.24 -1.43 -17.14
N ILE A 86 1.46 -2.52 -17.86
CA ILE A 86 1.37 -2.57 -19.32
C ILE A 86 0.07 -3.22 -19.76
N ASN A 87 -0.42 -2.83 -20.93
CA ASN A 87 -1.52 -3.55 -21.55
C ASN A 87 -1.01 -4.86 -22.16
N LYS A 88 -1.66 -5.98 -21.83
CA LYS A 88 -1.30 -7.30 -22.39
C LYS A 88 -1.61 -7.30 -23.88
N ALA A 89 -0.60 -7.51 -24.71
CA ALA A 89 -0.81 -7.68 -26.15
C ALA A 89 -1.77 -8.84 -26.40
N LYS A 90 -2.76 -8.66 -27.28
CA LYS A 90 -3.78 -9.64 -27.65
C LYS A 90 -4.94 -9.84 -26.64
N SER A 91 -5.04 -9.05 -25.58
CA SER A 91 -6.25 -9.09 -24.74
C SER A 91 -7.27 -8.07 -25.26
N PRO A 92 -8.54 -8.46 -25.45
CA PRO A 92 -9.60 -7.52 -25.82
C PRO A 92 -9.98 -6.60 -24.65
N LYS A 93 -9.59 -6.95 -23.44
CA LYS A 93 -9.84 -6.19 -22.21
C LYS A 93 -8.60 -5.42 -21.80
N VAL A 94 -8.78 -4.15 -21.44
CA VAL A 94 -7.70 -3.34 -20.83
C VAL A 94 -7.26 -3.98 -19.52
N SER A 95 -5.95 -4.11 -19.33
CA SER A 95 -5.37 -4.68 -18.11
C SER A 95 -5.61 -3.77 -16.91
N VAL A 96 -5.78 -4.35 -15.74
CA VAL A 96 -5.89 -3.67 -14.44
C VAL A 96 -4.82 -4.18 -13.48
N CYS A 97 -4.52 -3.44 -12.41
CA CYS A 97 -3.50 -3.81 -11.43
C CYS A 97 -3.72 -5.22 -10.83
N ASN A 98 -4.99 -5.65 -10.70
CA ASN A 98 -5.32 -6.98 -10.21
C ASN A 98 -4.72 -8.12 -11.07
N ASP A 99 -4.51 -7.90 -12.38
CA ASP A 99 -3.95 -8.90 -13.29
C ASP A 99 -2.45 -9.16 -13.05
N PHE A 100 -1.79 -8.24 -12.34
CA PHE A 100 -0.36 -8.28 -12.01
C PHE A 100 -0.10 -8.31 -10.50
N LEU A 101 -1.16 -8.36 -9.70
CA LEU A 101 -1.04 -8.28 -8.24
C LEU A 101 -0.17 -9.39 -7.62
N PRO A 102 -0.18 -10.66 -8.11
CA PRO A 102 0.72 -11.68 -7.59
C PRO A 102 2.20 -11.33 -7.79
N GLN A 103 2.58 -10.83 -8.98
CA GLN A 103 3.96 -10.41 -9.29
C GLN A 103 4.36 -9.20 -8.46
N TRP A 104 3.46 -8.21 -8.33
CA TRP A 104 3.68 -7.03 -7.48
C TRP A 104 3.94 -7.40 -6.02
N ARG A 105 3.13 -8.30 -5.46
CA ARG A 105 3.34 -8.82 -4.10
C ARG A 105 4.66 -9.55 -3.96
N GLN A 106 5.02 -10.38 -4.92
CA GLN A 106 6.30 -11.09 -4.91
C GLN A 106 7.47 -10.10 -4.92
N GLN A 107 7.42 -9.08 -5.77
CA GLN A 107 8.45 -8.04 -5.85
C GLN A 107 8.58 -7.30 -4.50
N LEU A 108 7.49 -6.85 -3.91
CA LEU A 108 7.48 -6.18 -2.61
C LEU A 108 8.01 -7.08 -1.48
N LEU A 109 7.69 -8.37 -1.50
CA LEU A 109 8.16 -9.35 -0.49
C LEU A 109 9.63 -9.69 -0.67
N THR A 110 10.17 -9.60 -1.88
CA THR A 110 11.60 -9.78 -2.15
C THR A 110 12.38 -8.55 -1.68
N SER A 111 11.98 -7.37 -2.11
CA SER A 111 12.52 -6.10 -1.66
C SER A 111 11.54 -4.97 -1.97
N PRO A 112 11.18 -4.12 -1.00
CA PRO A 112 10.39 -2.91 -1.28
C PRO A 112 11.23 -1.76 -1.82
N TYR A 113 12.56 -1.94 -1.94
CA TYR A 113 13.50 -0.99 -2.51
C TYR A 113 13.82 -1.38 -3.95
N PHE A 114 13.07 -0.88 -4.90
CA PHE A 114 13.30 -1.11 -6.33
C PHE A 114 12.92 0.11 -7.17
N TYR A 115 13.42 0.16 -8.39
CA TYR A 115 13.09 1.19 -9.38
C TYR A 115 11.99 0.68 -10.32
N LEU A 116 11.31 1.61 -10.97
CA LEU A 116 10.29 1.27 -11.98
C LEU A 116 10.85 0.37 -13.09
N SER A 117 12.13 0.52 -13.46
CA SER A 117 12.79 -0.34 -14.42
C SER A 117 12.75 -1.82 -14.03
N HIS A 118 13.07 -2.14 -12.77
CA HIS A 118 13.01 -3.52 -12.28
C HIS A 118 11.59 -4.09 -12.35
N TRP A 119 10.60 -3.27 -12.01
CA TRP A 119 9.20 -3.69 -12.15
C TRP A 119 8.80 -3.96 -13.62
N LEU A 120 9.31 -3.15 -14.56
CA LEU A 120 9.08 -3.37 -16.00
C LEU A 120 9.75 -4.65 -16.50
N GLU A 121 10.97 -4.94 -16.04
CA GLU A 121 11.67 -6.19 -16.30
C GLU A 121 10.88 -7.41 -15.83
N ASP A 122 10.38 -7.37 -14.58
CA ASP A 122 9.54 -8.44 -13.99
C ASP A 122 8.26 -8.71 -14.80
N MET A 123 7.70 -7.67 -15.42
CA MET A 123 6.55 -7.80 -16.32
C MET A 123 6.92 -8.23 -17.75
N GLY A 124 8.22 -8.36 -18.09
CA GLY A 124 8.69 -8.58 -19.46
C GLY A 124 8.37 -7.40 -20.38
N ALA A 125 8.50 -6.19 -19.90
CA ALA A 125 8.04 -4.97 -20.54
C ALA A 125 9.14 -3.90 -20.68
N GLU A 126 10.39 -4.28 -20.75
CA GLU A 126 11.56 -3.39 -20.77
C GLU A 126 11.49 -2.24 -21.81
N ASN A 127 10.84 -2.50 -22.93
CA ASN A 127 10.67 -1.53 -24.03
C ASN A 127 9.26 -0.93 -24.11
N LYS A 128 8.44 -1.08 -23.07
CA LYS A 128 7.06 -0.56 -23.05
C LYS A 128 6.90 0.50 -21.98
N GLN A 129 6.05 1.47 -22.24
CA GLN A 129 5.69 2.47 -21.26
C GLN A 129 4.59 1.92 -20.35
N ALA A 130 4.87 1.78 -19.04
CA ALA A 130 3.87 1.46 -18.06
C ALA A 130 3.03 2.68 -17.70
N GLN A 131 1.72 2.46 -17.48
CA GLN A 131 0.76 3.51 -17.16
C GLN A 131 -0.24 2.99 -16.12
N ILE A 132 -0.89 3.92 -15.42
CA ILE A 132 -2.09 3.65 -14.64
C ILE A 132 -3.26 3.99 -15.55
N PHE A 133 -4.03 3.00 -15.95
CA PHE A 133 -5.14 3.17 -16.89
C PHE A 133 -6.39 3.72 -16.19
N ALA A 134 -7.25 4.41 -16.93
CA ALA A 134 -8.48 5.01 -16.40
C ALA A 134 -9.43 3.96 -15.77
N GLN A 135 -9.45 2.75 -16.31
CA GLN A 135 -10.23 1.63 -15.78
C GLN A 135 -9.86 1.26 -14.33
N GLU A 136 -8.63 1.59 -13.90
CA GLU A 136 -8.24 1.40 -12.50
C GLU A 136 -9.02 2.28 -11.54
N SER A 137 -9.44 3.47 -11.99
CA SER A 137 -10.26 4.37 -11.18
C SER A 137 -11.62 3.75 -10.84
N ASP A 138 -12.26 3.08 -11.78
CA ASP A 138 -13.55 2.40 -11.56
C ASP A 138 -13.38 1.23 -10.57
N GLU A 139 -12.30 0.47 -10.71
CA GLU A 139 -11.97 -0.61 -9.76
C GLU A 139 -11.68 -0.08 -8.35
N ILE A 140 -10.99 1.05 -8.22
CA ILE A 140 -10.71 1.69 -6.93
C ILE A 140 -12.02 2.17 -6.29
N ILE A 141 -12.87 2.90 -7.04
CA ILE A 141 -14.15 3.40 -6.54
C ILE A 141 -15.01 2.23 -6.06
N ARG A 142 -15.08 1.15 -6.82
CA ARG A 142 -15.82 -0.06 -6.43
C ARG A 142 -15.28 -0.68 -5.14
N LYS A 143 -13.96 -0.76 -4.99
CA LYS A 143 -13.33 -1.31 -3.76
C LYS A 143 -13.53 -0.39 -2.56
N LEU A 144 -13.41 0.91 -2.74
CA LEU A 144 -13.61 1.89 -1.66
C LEU A 144 -15.07 2.00 -1.20
N SER A 145 -16.03 1.61 -2.03
CA SER A 145 -17.45 1.56 -1.64
C SER A 145 -17.82 0.32 -0.80
N LEU A 146 -16.91 -0.66 -0.67
CA LEU A 146 -17.11 -1.80 0.22
C LEU A 146 -16.85 -1.37 1.67
N LYS A 147 -17.63 -1.96 2.60
CA LYS A 147 -17.46 -1.71 4.04
C LYS A 147 -16.06 -2.15 4.50
N PRO A 148 -15.31 -1.32 5.24
CA PRO A 148 -14.01 -1.72 5.78
C PRO A 148 -14.13 -2.90 6.74
N SER A 149 -13.18 -3.83 6.72
CA SER A 149 -13.19 -5.01 7.60
C SER A 149 -13.07 -4.64 9.08
N ARG A 150 -12.43 -3.52 9.38
CA ARG A 150 -12.27 -3.01 10.75
C ARG A 150 -13.58 -2.51 11.39
N SER A 151 -14.59 -2.11 10.60
CA SER A 151 -15.84 -1.58 11.12
C SER A 151 -16.77 -2.65 11.69
N GLU A 152 -16.45 -3.93 11.59
CA GLU A 152 -17.24 -5.01 12.16
C GLU A 152 -16.99 -5.23 13.65
N GLU A 153 -15.87 -4.73 14.20
CA GLU A 153 -15.50 -4.92 15.60
C GLU A 153 -15.92 -3.75 16.52
N HIS A 154 -16.34 -2.60 15.98
CA HIS A 154 -16.76 -1.44 16.78
C HIS A 154 -18.03 -0.81 16.24
N THR A 155 -19.18 -1.29 16.71
CA THR A 155 -20.46 -0.60 16.60
C THR A 155 -20.58 0.47 17.68
N SER A 156 -19.89 1.58 17.52
CA SER A 156 -20.29 2.88 18.07
C SER A 156 -19.37 3.99 17.56
N GLU A 157 -20.02 5.01 17.00
CA GLU A 157 -19.51 6.30 16.55
C GLU A 157 -18.89 6.37 15.13
N LEU A 158 -19.57 7.17 14.32
CA LEU A 158 -19.25 7.86 13.08
C LEU A 158 -17.74 7.87 12.69
N GLN A 159 -17.27 6.82 12.04
CA GLN A 159 -15.95 6.85 11.42
C GLN A 159 -16.08 6.64 9.91
N SER A 160 -15.54 7.59 9.15
CA SER A 160 -15.38 7.51 7.70
C SER A 160 -14.71 6.20 7.28
N PRO A 161 -15.08 5.60 6.16
CA PRO A 161 -14.45 4.38 5.67
C PRO A 161 -12.93 4.59 5.52
N GLN A 162 -12.16 3.73 6.17
CA GLN A 162 -10.70 3.83 6.22
C GLN A 162 -10.00 2.94 5.20
N ASN A 163 -10.58 2.75 4.03
CA ASN A 163 -9.92 2.07 2.93
C ASN A 163 -8.72 2.90 2.42
N ARG A 164 -7.63 2.23 2.12
CA ARG A 164 -6.38 2.86 1.70
C ARG A 164 -5.92 2.34 0.33
N VAL A 165 -5.52 3.25 -0.53
CA VAL A 165 -4.93 2.95 -1.84
C VAL A 165 -3.44 3.32 -1.80
N LEU A 166 -2.59 2.40 -2.19
CA LEU A 166 -1.14 2.52 -2.26
C LEU A 166 -0.62 2.35 -3.68
#